data_74efc3bbdc92ad485ef2282ffbc1f8b1
#
_entry.id   74efc3bbdc92ad485ef2282ffbc1f8b1
#
_cell.length_a   1.000
_cell.length_b   1.000
_cell.length_c   1.000
_cell.angle_alpha   90.00
_cell.angle_beta   90.00
_cell.angle_gamma   90.00
#
_symmetry.space_group_name_H-M   'P 1'
#
loop_
_entity.id
_entity.type
_entity.pdbx_description
1 polymer ?
#
loop_
_entity_poly.entity_id
_entity_poly.type
_entity_poly.pdbx_seq_one_letter_code
_entity_poly.pdbx_strand_id
1 'polypeptide(L)'
;YNMRGNVCARQGLTDSSVVCFQKAFDYRLKGSNRDMLHDISINLADAFVRTGHYDKGAMWYRKALSYCDSLKIPEEKRFPVYYGLAQVYMELRDFTSCDHYYELAARQYDKMLPFEKHIYLNNRGNSYYFRADYPNALEFFRKSLLLARSYPDMIFEEHLTEMNLGETFLLMNQVDSAAYYLNLCSDFFRSIENQTALYYLDTQLIELALKQNNLSLARKRMSEAIQPDYVEPN
;
A
#
# COMPACT_ATOMS: atom_id res chain seq x y z
N TYR A 1 8.91 3.02 -24.38
CA TYR A 1 7.91 2.10 -23.83
C TYR A 1 7.82 2.22 -22.30
N ASN A 2 8.92 2.25 -21.55
CA ASN A 2 8.89 2.35 -20.07
C ASN A 2 8.13 3.62 -19.61
N MET A 3 8.47 4.79 -20.16
CA MET A 3 7.75 6.04 -19.87
C MET A 3 6.24 5.95 -20.19
N ARG A 4 5.90 5.33 -21.34
CA ARG A 4 4.50 5.13 -21.70
C ARG A 4 3.78 4.20 -20.73
N GLY A 5 4.45 3.15 -20.24
CA GLY A 5 3.95 2.27 -19.20
C GLY A 5 3.62 3.04 -17.91
N ASN A 6 4.53 3.93 -17.47
CA ASN A 6 4.31 4.78 -16.30
C ASN A 6 3.10 5.73 -16.47
N VAL A 7 2.91 6.30 -17.68
CA VAL A 7 1.74 7.15 -17.97
C VAL A 7 0.45 6.34 -17.87
N CYS A 8 0.41 5.17 -18.54
CA CYS A 8 -0.74 4.27 -18.45
C CYS A 8 -1.06 3.85 -17.01
N ALA A 9 -0.03 3.51 -16.22
CA ALA A 9 -0.21 3.13 -14.81
C ALA A 9 -0.81 4.26 -13.96
N ARG A 10 -0.38 5.52 -14.18
CA ARG A 10 -0.93 6.70 -13.50
C ARG A 10 -2.37 7.01 -13.91
N GLN A 11 -2.76 6.66 -15.13
CA GLN A 11 -4.12 6.82 -15.66
C GLN A 11 -5.05 5.65 -15.30
N GLY A 12 -4.59 4.67 -14.52
CA GLY A 12 -5.37 3.48 -14.18
C GLY A 12 -5.51 2.47 -15.32
N LEU A 13 -4.86 2.69 -16.47
CA LEU A 13 -4.88 1.80 -17.64
C LEU A 13 -3.91 0.63 -17.43
N THR A 14 -4.24 -0.24 -16.49
CA THR A 14 -3.31 -1.23 -15.93
C THR A 14 -2.87 -2.25 -16.99
N ASP A 15 -3.79 -2.80 -17.80
CA ASP A 15 -3.44 -3.76 -18.86
C ASP A 15 -2.51 -3.14 -19.92
N SER A 16 -2.79 -1.89 -20.28
CA SER A 16 -1.93 -1.14 -21.20
C SER A 16 -0.55 -0.88 -20.61
N SER A 17 -0.45 -0.69 -19.30
CA SER A 17 0.83 -0.51 -18.60
C SER A 17 1.65 -1.80 -18.64
N VAL A 18 1.04 -2.97 -18.38
CA VAL A 18 1.70 -4.28 -18.47
C VAL A 18 2.27 -4.50 -19.88
N VAL A 19 1.47 -4.26 -20.93
CA VAL A 19 1.92 -4.41 -22.32
C VAL A 19 3.09 -3.49 -22.62
N CYS A 20 3.04 -2.23 -22.16
CA CYS A 20 4.12 -1.28 -22.40
C CYS A 20 5.41 -1.68 -21.66
N PHE A 21 5.32 -2.08 -20.41
CA PHE A 21 6.48 -2.53 -19.63
C PHE A 21 7.06 -3.83 -20.19
N GLN A 22 6.22 -4.77 -20.63
CA GLN A 22 6.70 -6.00 -21.28
C GLN A 22 7.50 -5.68 -22.55
N LYS A 23 6.98 -4.78 -23.42
CA LYS A 23 7.72 -4.32 -24.61
C LYS A 23 9.03 -3.62 -24.25
N ALA A 24 9.02 -2.81 -23.18
CA ALA A 24 10.24 -2.15 -22.71
C ALA A 24 11.29 -3.16 -22.25
N PHE A 25 10.84 -4.20 -21.50
CA PHE A 25 11.68 -5.28 -21.04
C PHE A 25 12.30 -6.07 -22.19
N ASP A 26 11.47 -6.52 -23.15
CA ASP A 26 11.92 -7.33 -24.29
C ASP A 26 12.91 -6.56 -25.17
N TYR A 27 12.66 -5.26 -25.34
CA TYR A 27 13.56 -4.40 -26.10
C TYR A 27 14.92 -4.22 -25.41
N ARG A 28 14.91 -4.04 -24.08
CA ARG A 28 16.14 -3.92 -23.27
C ARG A 28 16.92 -5.24 -23.24
N LEU A 29 16.21 -6.35 -23.12
CA LEU A 29 16.83 -7.67 -23.06
C LEU A 29 17.59 -8.02 -24.36
N LYS A 30 17.05 -7.59 -25.53
CA LYS A 30 17.67 -7.80 -26.84
C LYS A 30 18.83 -6.83 -27.10
N GLY A 31 18.87 -5.69 -26.43
CA GLY A 31 19.92 -4.68 -26.57
C GLY A 31 21.18 -5.01 -25.78
N SER A 32 22.25 -4.29 -26.08
CA SER A 32 23.53 -4.40 -25.33
C SER A 32 23.47 -3.75 -23.95
N ASN A 33 22.60 -2.76 -23.76
CA ASN A 33 22.47 -2.05 -22.49
C ASN A 33 21.36 -2.67 -21.63
N ARG A 34 21.71 -3.23 -20.49
CA ARG A 34 20.83 -3.91 -19.53
C ARG A 34 20.56 -3.12 -18.25
N ASP A 35 21.08 -1.90 -18.13
CA ASP A 35 21.10 -1.13 -16.89
C ASP A 35 19.73 -0.91 -16.22
N MET A 36 18.65 -0.87 -16.98
CA MET A 36 17.30 -0.63 -16.47
C MET A 36 16.44 -1.88 -16.32
N LEU A 37 17.02 -3.09 -16.46
CA LEU A 37 16.21 -4.31 -16.41
C LEU A 37 15.57 -4.53 -15.04
N HIS A 38 16.25 -4.14 -13.96
CA HIS A 38 15.72 -4.25 -12.60
C HIS A 38 14.52 -3.30 -12.42
N ASP A 39 14.63 -2.01 -12.83
CA ASP A 39 13.53 -1.04 -12.73
C ASP A 39 12.30 -1.45 -13.54
N ILE A 40 12.53 -1.91 -14.78
CA ILE A 40 11.44 -2.36 -15.65
C ILE A 40 10.77 -3.60 -15.06
N SER A 41 11.55 -4.48 -14.42
CA SER A 41 11.00 -5.66 -13.75
C SER A 41 10.17 -5.29 -12.52
N ILE A 42 10.57 -4.27 -11.74
CA ILE A 42 9.78 -3.72 -10.65
C ILE A 42 8.45 -3.15 -11.19
N ASN A 43 8.52 -2.32 -12.23
CA ASN A 43 7.32 -1.75 -12.84
C ASN A 43 6.35 -2.80 -13.37
N LEU A 44 6.87 -3.92 -13.93
CA LEU A 44 6.04 -5.06 -14.33
C LEU A 44 5.40 -5.76 -13.14
N ALA A 45 6.17 -5.96 -12.08
CA ALA A 45 5.65 -6.55 -10.85
C ALA A 45 4.53 -5.71 -10.25
N ASP A 46 4.73 -4.38 -10.14
CA ASP A 46 3.71 -3.43 -9.65
C ASP A 46 2.44 -3.47 -10.51
N ALA A 47 2.59 -3.52 -11.84
CA ALA A 47 1.46 -3.59 -12.74
C ALA A 47 0.67 -4.89 -12.58
N PHE A 48 1.33 -6.04 -12.39
CA PHE A 48 0.67 -7.31 -12.12
C PHE A 48 -0.01 -7.33 -10.74
N VAL A 49 0.61 -6.75 -9.71
CA VAL A 49 0.02 -6.64 -8.38
C VAL A 49 -1.28 -5.83 -8.42
N ARG A 50 -1.27 -4.69 -9.13
CA ARG A 50 -2.47 -3.84 -9.31
C ARG A 50 -3.63 -4.54 -10.01
N THR A 51 -3.37 -5.58 -10.81
CA THR A 51 -4.39 -6.42 -11.45
C THR A 51 -4.74 -7.66 -10.64
N GLY A 52 -4.25 -7.80 -9.39
CA GLY A 52 -4.49 -8.96 -8.55
C GLY A 52 -3.70 -10.21 -8.95
N HIS A 53 -2.76 -10.12 -9.90
CA HIS A 53 -1.94 -11.24 -10.33
C HIS A 53 -0.68 -11.37 -9.45
N TYR A 54 -0.90 -11.67 -8.18
CA TYR A 54 0.17 -11.68 -7.14
C TYR A 54 1.30 -12.66 -7.46
N ASP A 55 1.00 -13.85 -7.98
CA ASP A 55 2.04 -14.84 -8.38
C ASP A 55 2.97 -14.28 -9.46
N LYS A 56 2.41 -13.59 -10.46
CA LYS A 56 3.20 -12.91 -11.50
C LYS A 56 3.97 -11.73 -10.92
N GLY A 57 3.38 -10.98 -10.00
CA GLY A 57 4.04 -9.92 -9.26
C GLY A 57 5.28 -10.46 -8.53
N ALA A 58 5.13 -11.52 -7.73
CA ALA A 58 6.24 -12.16 -7.03
C ALA A 58 7.34 -12.65 -7.99
N MET A 59 6.95 -13.26 -9.12
CA MET A 59 7.90 -13.71 -10.14
C MET A 59 8.73 -12.55 -10.68
N TRP A 60 8.09 -11.43 -11.01
CA TRP A 60 8.77 -10.28 -11.58
C TRP A 60 9.64 -9.53 -10.55
N TYR A 61 9.21 -9.41 -9.30
CA TYR A 61 10.07 -8.87 -8.23
C TYR A 61 11.29 -9.74 -7.98
N ARG A 62 11.15 -11.10 -7.94
CA ARG A 62 12.32 -12.00 -7.83
C ARG A 62 13.26 -11.85 -9.01
N LYS A 63 12.73 -11.63 -10.21
CA LYS A 63 13.52 -11.33 -11.40
C LYS A 63 14.24 -9.99 -11.28
N ALA A 64 13.58 -8.97 -10.74
CA ALA A 64 14.21 -7.69 -10.42
C ALA A 64 15.37 -7.86 -9.45
N LEU A 65 15.21 -8.68 -8.40
CA LEU A 65 16.26 -8.98 -7.44
C LEU A 65 17.46 -9.66 -8.10
N SER A 66 17.23 -10.65 -8.98
CA SER A 66 18.30 -11.28 -9.78
C SER A 66 19.07 -10.28 -10.66
N TYR A 67 18.36 -9.28 -11.22
CA TYR A 67 19.01 -8.19 -11.94
C TYR A 67 19.76 -7.23 -11.02
N CYS A 68 19.27 -6.98 -9.80
CA CYS A 68 20.03 -6.23 -8.81
C CYS A 68 21.39 -6.87 -8.52
N ASP A 69 21.43 -8.20 -8.41
CA ASP A 69 22.67 -8.94 -8.19
C ASP A 69 23.61 -8.87 -9.41
N SER A 70 23.09 -9.16 -10.59
CA SER A 70 23.89 -9.19 -11.83
C SER A 70 24.42 -7.81 -12.24
N LEU A 71 23.68 -6.75 -11.96
CA LEU A 71 24.04 -5.36 -12.24
C LEU A 71 24.75 -4.69 -11.06
N LYS A 72 24.99 -5.42 -9.97
CA LYS A 72 25.63 -4.92 -8.75
C LYS A 72 24.97 -3.68 -8.18
N ILE A 73 23.61 -3.64 -8.22
CA ILE A 73 22.85 -2.56 -7.62
C ILE A 73 23.12 -2.53 -6.11
N PRO A 74 23.51 -1.37 -5.55
CA PRO A 74 23.77 -1.24 -4.13
C PRO A 74 22.59 -1.66 -3.26
N GLU A 75 22.86 -2.24 -2.12
CA GLU A 75 21.84 -2.78 -1.20
C GLU A 75 20.81 -1.71 -0.78
N GLU A 76 21.26 -0.48 -0.55
CA GLU A 76 20.40 0.67 -0.20
C GLU A 76 19.38 1.06 -1.27
N LYS A 77 19.55 0.62 -2.51
CA LYS A 77 18.62 0.85 -3.63
C LYS A 77 17.66 -0.32 -3.87
N ARG A 78 17.74 -1.38 -3.08
CA ARG A 78 16.92 -2.58 -3.23
C ARG A 78 15.61 -2.53 -2.43
N PHE A 79 15.42 -1.49 -1.62
CA PHE A 79 14.20 -1.33 -0.82
C PHE A 79 12.90 -1.54 -1.62
N PRO A 80 12.72 -0.97 -2.84
CA PRO A 80 11.48 -1.17 -3.61
C PRO A 80 11.20 -2.65 -3.93
N VAL A 81 12.25 -3.44 -4.18
CA VAL A 81 12.09 -4.88 -4.48
C VAL A 81 11.71 -5.66 -3.22
N TYR A 82 12.40 -5.42 -2.10
CA TYR A 82 12.10 -6.09 -0.84
C TYR A 82 10.71 -5.74 -0.34
N TYR A 83 10.37 -4.46 -0.38
CA TYR A 83 9.06 -3.97 -0.03
C TYR A 83 7.96 -4.59 -0.92
N GLY A 84 8.14 -4.59 -2.24
CA GLY A 84 7.19 -5.19 -3.18
C GLY A 84 7.00 -6.69 -2.95
N LEU A 85 8.07 -7.44 -2.68
CA LEU A 85 7.99 -8.87 -2.33
C LEU A 85 7.25 -9.07 -1.01
N ALA A 86 7.53 -8.26 0.01
CA ALA A 86 6.84 -8.35 1.28
C ALA A 86 5.33 -8.12 1.12
N GLN A 87 4.93 -7.10 0.35
CA GLN A 87 3.51 -6.84 0.06
C GLN A 87 2.84 -8.01 -0.68
N VAL A 88 3.48 -8.51 -1.74
CA VAL A 88 2.91 -9.63 -2.51
C VAL A 88 2.73 -10.87 -1.63
N TYR A 89 3.72 -11.20 -0.79
CA TYR A 89 3.60 -12.35 0.10
C TYR A 89 2.58 -12.12 1.22
N MET A 90 2.34 -10.89 1.64
CA MET A 90 1.24 -10.55 2.53
C MET A 90 -0.12 -10.86 1.88
N GLU A 91 -0.32 -10.46 0.62
CA GLU A 91 -1.55 -10.76 -0.13
C GLU A 91 -1.74 -12.27 -0.36
N LEU A 92 -0.67 -13.00 -0.62
CA LEU A 92 -0.67 -14.47 -0.74
C LEU A 92 -0.80 -15.19 0.61
N ARG A 93 -0.86 -14.47 1.74
CA ARG A 93 -0.90 -15.02 3.10
C ARG A 93 0.32 -15.87 3.47
N ASP A 94 1.41 -15.75 2.73
CA ASP A 94 2.72 -16.33 3.11
C ASP A 94 3.46 -15.35 4.03
N PHE A 95 3.05 -15.34 5.29
CA PHE A 95 3.61 -14.42 6.29
C PHE A 95 5.07 -14.72 6.63
N THR A 96 5.55 -15.93 6.40
CA THR A 96 6.98 -16.26 6.58
C THR A 96 7.85 -15.54 5.56
N SER A 97 7.50 -15.64 4.29
CA SER A 97 8.20 -14.89 3.23
C SER A 97 8.00 -13.38 3.37
N CYS A 98 6.81 -12.93 3.75
CA CYS A 98 6.52 -11.54 4.04
C CYS A 98 7.47 -10.97 5.10
N ASP A 99 7.60 -11.65 6.24
CA ASP A 99 8.51 -11.25 7.32
C ASP A 99 9.95 -11.20 6.88
N HIS A 100 10.41 -12.23 6.16
CA HIS A 100 11.77 -12.27 5.62
C HIS A 100 12.11 -11.03 4.78
N TYR A 101 11.21 -10.62 3.86
CA TYR A 101 11.47 -9.46 3.02
C TYR A 101 11.33 -8.13 3.76
N TYR A 102 10.45 -8.03 4.76
CA TYR A 102 10.44 -6.86 5.65
C TYR A 102 11.71 -6.76 6.50
N GLU A 103 12.31 -7.86 6.94
CA GLU A 103 13.60 -7.86 7.64
C GLU A 103 14.74 -7.38 6.73
N LEU A 104 14.75 -7.80 5.46
CA LEU A 104 15.71 -7.28 4.50
C LEU A 104 15.53 -5.77 4.27
N ALA A 105 14.31 -5.31 4.12
CA ALA A 105 14.00 -3.89 4.01
C ALA A 105 14.43 -3.11 5.27
N ALA A 106 14.20 -3.66 6.46
CA ALA A 106 14.55 -3.04 7.74
C ALA A 106 16.04 -2.72 7.87
N ARG A 107 16.92 -3.51 7.27
CA ARG A 107 18.38 -3.26 7.27
C ARG A 107 18.75 -1.93 6.61
N GLN A 108 17.87 -1.39 5.78
CA GLN A 108 18.07 -0.12 5.08
C GLN A 108 17.32 1.05 5.76
N TYR A 109 16.62 0.81 6.86
CA TYR A 109 15.71 1.77 7.48
C TYR A 109 16.36 3.14 7.75
N ASP A 110 17.57 3.16 8.28
CA ASP A 110 18.27 4.42 8.60
C ASP A 110 18.60 5.25 7.37
N LYS A 111 18.79 4.59 6.21
CA LYS A 111 19.11 5.23 4.93
C LYS A 111 17.87 5.62 4.11
N MET A 112 16.69 5.17 4.52
CA MET A 112 15.44 5.48 3.83
C MET A 112 15.09 6.95 3.96
N LEU A 113 14.47 7.50 2.90
CA LEU A 113 13.82 8.80 2.96
C LEU A 113 12.62 8.76 3.91
N PRO A 114 12.17 9.91 4.46
CA PRO A 114 11.02 9.94 5.37
C PRO A 114 9.78 9.24 4.82
N PHE A 115 9.46 9.47 3.55
CA PHE A 115 8.34 8.83 2.88
C PHE A 115 8.51 7.29 2.77
N GLU A 116 9.71 6.81 2.48
CA GLU A 116 10.00 5.36 2.42
C GLU A 116 9.90 4.72 3.80
N LYS A 117 10.36 5.42 4.85
CA LYS A 117 10.20 4.98 6.25
C LYS A 117 8.72 4.86 6.63
N HIS A 118 7.92 5.84 6.24
CA HIS A 118 6.47 5.78 6.45
C HIS A 118 5.85 4.59 5.73
N ILE A 119 6.12 4.41 4.43
CA ILE A 119 5.66 3.26 3.66
C ILE A 119 6.03 1.95 4.37
N TYR A 120 7.29 1.80 4.79
CA TYR A 120 7.75 0.61 5.51
C TYR A 120 6.95 0.39 6.80
N LEU A 121 6.83 1.40 7.66
CA LEU A 121 6.15 1.29 8.95
C LEU A 121 4.66 0.98 8.78
N ASN A 122 3.98 1.73 7.92
CA ASN A 122 2.55 1.58 7.70
C ASN A 122 2.21 0.19 7.15
N ASN A 123 2.95 -0.27 6.15
CA ASN A 123 2.66 -1.58 5.55
C ASN A 123 3.17 -2.76 6.41
N ARG A 124 4.20 -2.55 7.23
CA ARG A 124 4.54 -3.52 8.26
C ARG A 124 3.41 -3.65 9.29
N GLY A 125 2.78 -2.54 9.68
CA GLY A 125 1.56 -2.53 10.48
C GLY A 125 0.44 -3.32 9.83
N ASN A 126 0.18 -3.11 8.52
CA ASN A 126 -0.79 -3.88 7.76
C ASN A 126 -0.49 -5.40 7.78
N SER A 127 0.78 -5.80 7.69
CA SER A 127 1.13 -7.23 7.73
C SER A 127 0.77 -7.89 9.06
N TYR A 128 0.87 -7.19 10.17
CA TYR A 128 0.40 -7.65 11.47
C TYR A 128 -1.13 -7.59 11.59
N TYR A 129 -1.75 -6.54 11.07
CA TYR A 129 -3.21 -6.41 11.01
C TYR A 129 -3.87 -7.59 10.29
N PHE A 130 -3.37 -7.97 9.10
CA PHE A 130 -3.91 -9.08 8.32
C PHE A 130 -3.77 -10.46 8.95
N ARG A 131 -2.90 -10.62 9.93
CA ARG A 131 -2.80 -11.85 10.74
C ARG A 131 -3.46 -11.72 12.11
N ALA A 132 -4.26 -10.67 12.31
CA ALA A 132 -4.97 -10.34 13.54
C ALA A 132 -4.04 -10.11 14.76
N ASP A 133 -2.77 -9.81 14.54
CA ASP A 133 -1.83 -9.37 15.57
C ASP A 133 -1.95 -7.85 15.77
N TYR A 134 -3.09 -7.44 16.31
CA TYR A 134 -3.43 -6.02 16.47
C TYR A 134 -2.46 -5.25 17.40
N PRO A 135 -1.93 -5.82 18.49
CA PRO A 135 -0.95 -5.11 19.30
C PRO A 135 0.29 -4.67 18.52
N ASN A 136 0.88 -5.57 17.73
CA ASN A 136 2.01 -5.25 16.87
C ASN A 136 1.61 -4.30 15.73
N ALA A 137 0.42 -4.47 15.13
CA ALA A 137 -0.10 -3.55 14.12
C ALA A 137 -0.17 -2.11 14.67
N LEU A 138 -0.77 -1.91 15.85
CA LEU A 138 -0.86 -0.61 16.50
C LEU A 138 0.52 0.00 16.82
N GLU A 139 1.51 -0.81 17.20
CA GLU A 139 2.86 -0.32 17.46
C GLU A 139 3.47 0.29 16.18
N PHE A 140 3.37 -0.41 15.05
CA PHE A 140 3.90 0.06 13.78
C PHE A 140 3.12 1.25 13.22
N PHE A 141 1.79 1.25 13.31
CA PHE A 141 0.98 2.40 12.90
C PHE A 141 1.26 3.66 13.74
N ARG A 142 1.47 3.52 15.07
CA ARG A 142 1.86 4.66 15.91
C ARG A 142 3.22 5.23 15.53
N LYS A 143 4.20 4.38 15.22
CA LYS A 143 5.51 4.83 14.70
C LYS A 143 5.36 5.54 13.37
N SER A 144 4.51 5.01 12.47
CA SER A 144 4.20 5.62 11.19
C SER A 144 3.54 6.99 11.34
N LEU A 145 2.54 7.09 12.23
CA LEU A 145 1.84 8.34 12.52
C LEU A 145 2.77 9.41 13.10
N LEU A 146 3.61 9.01 14.07
CA LEU A 146 4.59 9.94 14.67
C LEU A 146 5.56 10.48 13.61
N LEU A 147 6.00 9.63 12.69
CA LEU A 147 6.87 10.03 11.60
C LEU A 147 6.13 10.99 10.64
N ALA A 148 4.92 10.67 10.20
CA ALA A 148 4.14 11.51 9.29
C ALA A 148 3.93 12.91 9.90
N ARG A 149 3.56 13.00 11.17
CA ARG A 149 3.38 14.28 11.90
C ARG A 149 4.64 15.12 12.02
N SER A 150 5.82 14.52 11.83
CA SER A 150 7.09 15.24 11.86
C SER A 150 7.41 15.96 10.54
N TYR A 151 6.61 15.74 9.48
CA TYR A 151 6.81 16.27 8.14
C TYR A 151 5.52 16.88 7.59
N PRO A 152 5.43 18.24 7.44
CA PRO A 152 4.20 18.91 6.99
C PRO A 152 3.68 18.48 5.61
N ASP A 153 4.55 17.96 4.74
CA ASP A 153 4.23 17.48 3.41
C ASP A 153 3.66 16.04 3.41
N MET A 154 3.57 15.39 4.59
CA MET A 154 3.04 14.05 4.77
C MET A 154 1.64 14.03 5.43
N ILE A 155 0.86 15.09 5.25
CA ILE A 155 -0.48 15.20 5.85
C ILE A 155 -1.44 14.11 5.34
N PHE A 156 -1.32 13.70 4.08
CA PHE A 156 -2.12 12.62 3.52
C PHE A 156 -1.80 11.28 4.19
N GLU A 157 -0.52 10.99 4.37
CA GLU A 157 0.02 9.79 5.02
C GLU A 157 -0.35 9.74 6.51
N GLU A 158 -0.39 10.90 7.17
CA GLU A 158 -0.88 11.04 8.54
C GLU A 158 -2.31 10.51 8.65
N HIS A 159 -3.24 11.08 7.87
CA HIS A 159 -4.65 10.71 7.94
C HIS A 159 -4.93 9.29 7.42
N LEU A 160 -4.14 8.78 6.47
CA LEU A 160 -4.21 7.37 6.06
C LEU A 160 -3.83 6.44 7.21
N THR A 161 -2.80 6.80 7.98
CA THR A 161 -2.39 6.00 9.16
C THR A 161 -3.40 6.11 10.29
N GLU A 162 -4.04 7.26 10.49
CA GLU A 162 -5.14 7.43 11.44
C GLU A 162 -6.33 6.53 11.09
N MET A 163 -6.66 6.39 9.81
CA MET A 163 -7.70 5.47 9.36
C MET A 163 -7.36 4.01 9.71
N ASN A 164 -6.11 3.58 9.47
CA ASN A 164 -5.65 2.23 9.85
C ASN A 164 -5.69 2.00 11.36
N LEU A 165 -5.31 2.98 12.17
CA LEU A 165 -5.43 2.93 13.63
C LEU A 165 -6.90 2.81 14.06
N GLY A 166 -7.77 3.63 13.50
CA GLY A 166 -9.19 3.61 13.79
C GLY A 166 -9.83 2.24 13.52
N GLU A 167 -9.54 1.67 12.35
CA GLU A 167 -10.01 0.34 11.97
C GLU A 167 -9.47 -0.75 12.91
N THR A 168 -8.18 -0.69 13.23
CA THR A 168 -7.57 -1.66 14.16
C THR A 168 -8.24 -1.59 15.53
N PHE A 169 -8.53 -0.40 16.06
CA PHE A 169 -9.25 -0.23 17.31
C PHE A 169 -10.71 -0.71 17.24
N LEU A 170 -11.38 -0.56 16.09
CA LEU A 170 -12.72 -1.15 15.88
C LEU A 170 -12.70 -2.66 16.03
N LEU A 171 -11.73 -3.34 15.40
CA LEU A 171 -11.60 -4.80 15.50
C LEU A 171 -11.26 -5.27 16.94
N MET A 172 -10.53 -4.45 17.68
CA MET A 172 -10.27 -4.69 19.12
C MET A 172 -11.44 -4.30 20.01
N ASN A 173 -12.56 -3.84 19.48
CA ASN A 173 -13.71 -3.32 20.21
C ASN A 173 -13.39 -2.13 21.15
N GLN A 174 -12.35 -1.36 20.83
CA GLN A 174 -11.96 -0.16 21.56
C GLN A 174 -12.64 1.06 20.92
N VAL A 175 -13.94 1.20 21.16
CA VAL A 175 -14.86 2.09 20.45
C VAL A 175 -14.44 3.56 20.57
N ASP A 176 -14.00 4.01 21.74
CA ASP A 176 -13.61 5.42 21.95
C ASP A 176 -12.34 5.78 21.18
N SER A 177 -11.34 4.89 21.20
CA SER A 177 -10.10 5.07 20.42
C SER A 177 -10.37 5.06 18.91
N ALA A 178 -11.23 4.13 18.47
CA ALA A 178 -11.66 4.07 17.07
C ALA A 178 -12.36 5.37 16.65
N ALA A 179 -13.31 5.86 17.47
CA ALA A 179 -14.03 7.11 17.20
C ALA A 179 -13.07 8.30 17.08
N TYR A 180 -12.08 8.38 17.98
CA TYR A 180 -11.09 9.44 17.93
C TYR A 180 -10.35 9.49 16.59
N TYR A 181 -9.74 8.38 16.17
CA TYR A 181 -8.94 8.35 14.95
C TYR A 181 -9.78 8.46 13.67
N LEU A 182 -10.94 7.79 13.60
CA LEU A 182 -11.79 7.84 12.41
C LEU A 182 -12.41 9.22 12.19
N ASN A 183 -12.71 9.96 13.26
CA ASN A 183 -13.20 11.33 13.11
C ASN A 183 -12.09 12.29 12.65
N LEU A 184 -10.84 12.15 13.16
CA LEU A 184 -9.72 12.97 12.71
C LEU A 184 -9.50 12.87 11.19
N CYS A 185 -9.45 11.65 10.65
CA CYS A 185 -9.21 11.46 9.22
C CYS A 185 -10.45 11.77 8.36
N SER A 186 -11.68 11.68 8.92
CA SER A 186 -12.92 11.95 8.18
C SER A 186 -12.98 13.36 7.63
N ASP A 187 -12.70 14.35 8.46
CA ASP A 187 -12.78 15.76 8.06
C ASP A 187 -11.76 16.07 6.96
N PHE A 188 -10.57 15.51 7.06
CA PHE A 188 -9.53 15.68 6.04
C PHE A 188 -9.94 15.07 4.69
N PHE A 189 -10.31 13.77 4.66
CA PHE A 189 -10.65 13.11 3.39
C PHE A 189 -11.89 13.70 2.72
N ARG A 190 -12.84 14.24 3.50
CA ARG A 190 -13.97 15.00 2.97
C ARG A 190 -13.52 16.33 2.38
N SER A 191 -12.59 17.05 3.02
CA SER A 191 -12.11 18.33 2.54
C SER A 191 -11.36 18.26 1.21
N ILE A 192 -10.73 17.14 0.92
CA ILE A 192 -9.99 16.89 -0.34
C ILE A 192 -10.77 16.02 -1.34
N GLU A 193 -12.03 15.69 -1.01
CA GLU A 193 -12.96 14.89 -1.85
C GLU A 193 -12.35 13.56 -2.34
N ASN A 194 -11.54 12.88 -1.50
CA ASN A 194 -10.91 11.63 -1.86
C ASN A 194 -11.90 10.46 -1.81
N GLN A 195 -12.55 10.17 -2.95
CA GLN A 195 -13.60 9.16 -3.08
C GLN A 195 -13.15 7.78 -2.61
N THR A 196 -11.91 7.39 -2.92
CA THR A 196 -11.39 6.07 -2.51
C THR A 196 -11.27 5.96 -1.00
N ALA A 197 -10.65 6.95 -0.35
CA ALA A 197 -10.53 6.94 1.11
C ALA A 197 -11.90 7.04 1.79
N LEU A 198 -12.81 7.87 1.26
CA LEU A 198 -14.16 8.03 1.80
C LEU A 198 -14.98 6.75 1.72
N TYR A 199 -14.86 5.97 0.66
CA TYR A 199 -15.54 4.68 0.55
C TYR A 199 -15.16 3.73 1.70
N TYR A 200 -13.86 3.56 1.98
CA TYR A 200 -13.40 2.73 3.09
C TYR A 200 -13.77 3.32 4.45
N LEU A 201 -13.62 4.61 4.62
CA LEU A 201 -13.92 5.32 5.86
C LEU A 201 -15.40 5.27 6.21
N ASP A 202 -16.30 5.45 5.24
CA ASP A 202 -17.74 5.37 5.48
C ASP A 202 -18.14 3.99 6.01
N THR A 203 -17.53 2.92 5.50
CA THR A 203 -17.75 1.56 6.01
C THR A 203 -17.34 1.45 7.49
N GLN A 204 -16.18 1.95 7.85
CA GLN A 204 -15.66 1.94 9.24
C GLN A 204 -16.52 2.81 10.18
N LEU A 205 -16.98 3.97 9.70
CA LEU A 205 -17.85 4.86 10.47
C LEU A 205 -19.27 4.31 10.67
N ILE A 206 -19.78 3.52 9.73
CA ILE A 206 -21.04 2.77 9.90
C ILE A 206 -20.85 1.71 10.98
N GLU A 207 -19.78 0.92 10.91
CA GLU A 207 -19.49 -0.10 11.93
C GLU A 207 -19.29 0.54 13.32
N LEU A 208 -18.60 1.66 13.41
CA LEU A 208 -18.44 2.43 14.64
C LEU A 208 -19.80 2.80 15.24
N ALA A 209 -20.73 3.34 14.42
CA ALA A 209 -22.07 3.72 14.88
C ALA A 209 -22.87 2.51 15.38
N LEU A 210 -22.73 1.34 14.74
CA LEU A 210 -23.34 0.09 15.18
C LEU A 210 -22.75 -0.36 16.54
N LYS A 211 -21.44 -0.31 16.73
CA LYS A 211 -20.80 -0.64 18.01
C LYS A 211 -21.17 0.31 19.13
N GLN A 212 -21.50 1.57 18.80
CA GLN A 212 -22.04 2.56 19.74
C GLN A 212 -23.55 2.39 20.02
N ASN A 213 -24.20 1.36 19.45
CA ASN A 213 -25.65 1.16 19.48
C ASN A 213 -26.46 2.34 18.90
N ASN A 214 -25.85 3.16 18.06
CA ASN A 214 -26.50 4.31 17.43
C ASN A 214 -27.06 3.94 16.03
N LEU A 215 -28.16 3.19 16.03
CA LEU A 215 -28.80 2.72 14.80
C LEU A 215 -29.28 3.86 13.89
N SER A 216 -29.69 4.99 14.47
CA SER A 216 -30.11 6.16 13.70
C SER A 216 -28.93 6.73 12.89
N LEU A 217 -27.77 6.90 13.54
CA LEU A 217 -26.57 7.37 12.88
C LEU A 217 -26.04 6.37 11.83
N ALA A 218 -26.07 5.07 12.15
CA ALA A 218 -25.67 4.03 11.20
C ALA A 218 -26.51 4.07 9.92
N ARG A 219 -27.85 4.15 10.05
CA ARG A 219 -28.76 4.27 8.90
C ARG A 219 -28.52 5.54 8.09
N LYS A 220 -28.33 6.68 8.78
CA LYS A 220 -28.01 7.94 8.11
C LYS A 220 -26.72 7.80 7.29
N ARG A 221 -25.62 7.29 7.88
CA ARG A 221 -24.34 7.09 7.20
C ARG A 221 -24.46 6.13 6.02
N MET A 222 -25.24 5.05 6.15
CA MET A 222 -25.50 4.11 5.04
C MET A 222 -26.20 4.78 3.86
N SER A 223 -27.13 5.72 4.11
CA SER A 223 -27.82 6.45 3.04
C SER A 223 -26.97 7.52 2.38
N GLU A 224 -25.96 8.02 3.08
CA GLU A 224 -25.03 9.05 2.61
C GLU A 224 -23.71 8.47 2.05
N ALA A 225 -23.45 7.19 2.31
CA ALA A 225 -22.21 6.53 1.91
C ALA A 225 -22.01 6.56 0.39
N ILE A 226 -20.77 6.84 -0.01
CA ILE A 226 -20.35 6.83 -1.39
C ILE A 226 -20.47 5.42 -1.94
N GLN A 227 -21.28 5.25 -2.97
CA GLN A 227 -21.32 3.99 -3.73
C GLN A 227 -20.14 3.99 -4.71
N PRO A 228 -19.34 2.92 -4.78
CA PRO A 228 -18.37 2.82 -5.84
C PRO A 228 -19.11 2.86 -7.17
N ASP A 229 -18.66 3.73 -8.08
CA ASP A 229 -19.12 3.68 -9.47
C ASP A 229 -18.77 2.29 -10.01
N TYR A 230 -19.77 1.43 -10.08
CA TYR A 230 -19.63 0.11 -10.67
C TYR A 230 -19.49 0.35 -12.18
N VAL A 231 -18.25 0.53 -12.63
CA VAL A 231 -17.93 0.43 -14.04
C VAL A 231 -18.00 -1.05 -14.35
N GLU A 232 -19.12 -1.50 -14.92
CA GLU A 232 -19.19 -2.84 -15.49
C GLU A 232 -18.02 -3.00 -16.46
N PRO A 233 -17.22 -4.06 -16.33
CA PRO A 233 -16.17 -4.31 -17.31
C PRO A 233 -16.84 -4.64 -18.64
N ASN A 234 -16.71 -3.72 -19.62
CA ASN A 234 -17.04 -3.96 -21.02
C ASN A 234 -16.08 -5.00 -21.63
#